data_67e86eddd9f932313dcf5246bca543af
#
_entry.id   67e86eddd9f932313dcf5246bca543af
#
_cell.length_a   1.000
_cell.length_b   1.000
_cell.length_c   1.000
_cell.angle_alpha   90.00
_cell.angle_beta   90.00
_cell.angle_gamma   90.00
#
_symmetry.space_group_name_H-M   'P 1'
#
loop_
_entity.id
_entity.type
_entity.pdbx_description
1 polymer ?
#
loop_
_entity_poly.entity_id
_entity_poly.type
_entity_poly.pdbx_seq_one_letter_code
_entity_poly.pdbx_strand_id
1 'polypeptide(L)'
;RQYLSRGRYSADVKVTVTPVERNRVRINIDVDEGPAAKIQQIRFVGNKVYDDGDLRDEMQLGTPNWFSWYTKRDQYSREKLTADLEAIRALYNNNGYLDFKIDSTQVSVSPDKSEIFVTINIDEGKKYTIKDIRLTGDMLGLEPEFEDLVDIKPGSVYNASEVNGLAKKFTDRLSALGYAFARAIPNPVVDPENPDEVSVVYTIDPGRRVYVRKVNITGNTRTQD
;
A
#
# COMPACT_ATOMS: atom_id res chain seq x y z
N ARG A 1 5.60 -5.05 22.89
CA ARG A 1 5.34 -5.25 21.44
C ARG A 1 5.58 -3.96 20.64
N GLN A 2 5.12 -2.79 21.13
CA GLN A 2 5.23 -1.52 20.42
C GLN A 2 6.70 -1.06 20.20
N TYR A 3 7.60 -1.32 21.15
CA TYR A 3 9.03 -1.05 21.02
C TYR A 3 9.70 -1.97 19.97
N LEU A 4 9.31 -3.24 19.93
CA LEU A 4 9.84 -4.21 18.97
C LEU A 4 9.46 -3.86 17.52
N SER A 5 8.25 -3.36 17.28
CA SER A 5 7.83 -2.93 15.93
C SER A 5 8.61 -1.73 15.40
N ARG A 6 9.25 -0.98 16.30
CA ARG A 6 10.11 0.17 15.99
C ARG A 6 11.62 -0.15 16.06
N GLY A 7 11.98 -1.44 16.06
CA GLY A 7 13.38 -1.87 16.07
C GLY A 7 14.11 -1.66 17.42
N ARG A 8 13.39 -1.39 18.52
CA ARG A 8 13.99 -1.23 19.86
C ARG A 8 14.01 -2.57 20.59
N TYR A 9 14.89 -3.46 20.15
CA TYR A 9 15.00 -4.82 20.70
C TYR A 9 15.72 -4.87 22.06
N SER A 10 16.41 -3.80 22.46
CA SER A 10 17.09 -3.65 23.74
C SER A 10 16.23 -2.97 24.81
N ALA A 11 14.96 -2.64 24.50
CA ALA A 11 14.08 -1.99 25.47
C ALA A 11 13.88 -2.86 26.70
N ASP A 12 14.13 -2.27 27.89
CA ASP A 12 13.91 -2.86 29.20
C ASP A 12 12.80 -2.12 29.95
N VAL A 13 11.94 -2.88 30.59
CA VAL A 13 10.79 -2.33 31.35
C VAL A 13 10.82 -2.87 32.77
N LYS A 14 11.12 -1.99 33.72
CA LYS A 14 11.12 -2.29 35.16
C LYS A 14 9.81 -1.82 35.78
N VAL A 15 9.07 -2.75 36.33
CA VAL A 15 7.82 -2.46 37.06
C VAL A 15 8.05 -2.63 38.56
N THR A 16 7.88 -1.54 39.31
CA THR A 16 7.96 -1.55 40.77
C THR A 16 6.57 -1.30 41.35
N VAL A 17 6.09 -2.23 42.15
CA VAL A 17 4.81 -2.12 42.85
C VAL A 17 5.06 -1.84 44.32
N THR A 18 4.61 -0.69 44.82
CA THR A 18 4.76 -0.28 46.21
C THR A 18 3.37 -0.19 46.87
N PRO A 19 3.10 -0.93 47.95
CA PRO A 19 1.88 -0.76 48.73
C PRO A 19 1.81 0.65 49.31
N VAL A 20 0.62 1.26 49.29
CA VAL A 20 0.33 2.54 49.92
C VAL A 20 -0.94 2.38 50.79
N GLU A 21 -1.16 3.33 51.71
CA GLU A 21 -2.29 3.30 52.65
C GLU A 21 -3.65 3.11 51.93
N ARG A 22 -4.63 2.57 52.67
CA ARG A 22 -6.00 2.33 52.24
C ARG A 22 -6.15 1.30 51.13
N ASN A 23 -5.40 0.18 51.22
CA ASN A 23 -5.46 -0.96 50.27
C ASN A 23 -5.22 -0.56 48.80
N ARG A 24 -4.32 0.42 48.54
CA ARG A 24 -3.91 0.89 47.23
C ARG A 24 -2.48 0.49 46.95
N VAL A 25 -2.12 0.44 45.68
CA VAL A 25 -0.75 0.22 45.23
C VAL A 25 -0.32 1.38 44.33
N ARG A 26 0.94 1.76 44.41
CA ARG A 26 1.60 2.62 43.47
C ARG A 26 2.38 1.74 42.52
N ILE A 27 2.13 1.87 41.21
CA ILE A 27 2.88 1.19 40.18
C ILE A 27 3.77 2.24 39.54
N ASN A 28 5.09 2.02 39.60
CA ASN A 28 6.08 2.79 38.88
C ASN A 28 6.61 1.95 37.73
N ILE A 29 6.57 2.48 36.51
CA ILE A 29 7.02 1.81 35.29
C ILE A 29 8.17 2.64 34.74
N ASP A 30 9.38 2.12 34.89
CA ASP A 30 10.60 2.72 34.34
C ASP A 30 10.90 2.00 33.01
N VAL A 31 11.00 2.77 31.92
CA VAL A 31 11.25 2.25 30.58
C VAL A 31 12.57 2.78 30.08
N ASP A 32 13.53 1.89 29.89
CA ASP A 32 14.73 2.16 29.10
C ASP A 32 14.50 1.67 27.68
N GLU A 33 14.33 2.59 26.73
CA GLU A 33 14.04 2.24 25.34
C GLU A 33 15.23 1.62 24.61
N GLY A 34 16.44 1.86 25.09
CA GLY A 34 17.68 1.45 24.42
C GLY A 34 17.84 2.08 23.01
N PRO A 35 18.95 1.81 22.33
CA PRO A 35 19.15 2.26 20.95
C PRO A 35 18.22 1.52 19.99
N ALA A 36 17.80 2.20 18.90
CA ALA A 36 17.14 1.55 17.80
C ALA A 36 18.17 0.74 16.99
N ALA A 37 17.82 -0.50 16.65
CA ALA A 37 18.64 -1.32 15.77
C ALA A 37 18.63 -0.74 14.35
N LYS A 38 19.80 -0.81 13.69
CA LYS A 38 20.01 -0.24 12.35
C LYS A 38 19.93 -1.32 11.28
N ILE A 39 19.36 -0.96 10.16
CA ILE A 39 19.29 -1.86 8.99
C ILE A 39 20.70 -1.91 8.36
N GLN A 40 21.36 -3.03 8.50
CA GLN A 40 22.68 -3.26 7.91
C GLN A 40 22.58 -3.72 6.46
N GLN A 41 21.54 -4.49 6.12
CA GLN A 41 21.37 -5.02 4.79
C GLN A 41 19.88 -5.19 4.45
N ILE A 42 19.53 -4.84 3.19
CA ILE A 42 18.28 -5.21 2.55
C ILE A 42 18.66 -5.98 1.29
N ARG A 43 18.22 -7.23 1.19
CA ARG A 43 18.51 -8.14 0.09
C ARG A 43 17.22 -8.61 -0.55
N PHE A 44 17.20 -8.62 -1.87
CA PHE A 44 16.14 -9.24 -2.67
C PHE A 44 16.59 -10.58 -3.22
N VAL A 45 15.66 -11.50 -3.39
CA VAL A 45 15.88 -12.82 -3.97
C VAL A 45 14.75 -13.10 -4.94
N GLY A 46 15.09 -13.47 -6.17
CA GLY A 46 14.13 -13.75 -7.25
C GLY A 46 13.98 -12.60 -8.25
N ASN A 47 14.50 -11.39 -7.93
CA ASN A 47 14.52 -10.25 -8.83
C ASN A 47 15.47 -10.48 -10.02
N LYS A 48 14.96 -10.22 -11.21
CA LYS A 48 15.68 -10.33 -12.50
C LYS A 48 15.46 -9.11 -13.38
N VAL A 49 14.30 -8.48 -13.25
CA VAL A 49 13.87 -7.31 -14.06
C VAL A 49 14.46 -6.03 -13.50
N TYR A 50 14.46 -5.88 -12.19
CA TYR A 50 15.06 -4.76 -11.48
C TYR A 50 16.20 -5.27 -10.62
N ASP A 51 17.28 -4.54 -10.54
CA ASP A 51 18.36 -4.87 -9.62
C ASP A 51 18.03 -4.46 -8.16
N ASP A 52 18.87 -4.90 -7.22
CA ASP A 52 18.70 -4.56 -5.81
C ASP A 52 18.77 -3.05 -5.54
N GLY A 53 19.48 -2.30 -6.39
CA GLY A 53 19.60 -0.84 -6.31
C GLY A 53 18.27 -0.17 -6.64
N ASP A 54 17.70 -0.52 -7.81
CA ASP A 54 16.41 -0.02 -8.28
C ASP A 54 15.31 -0.26 -7.24
N LEU A 55 15.25 -1.48 -6.70
CA LEU A 55 14.24 -1.84 -5.70
C LEU A 55 14.43 -1.10 -4.37
N ARG A 56 15.68 -0.86 -3.95
CA ARG A 56 15.97 -0.08 -2.74
C ARG A 56 15.66 1.41 -2.90
N ASP A 57 15.75 1.95 -4.10
CA ASP A 57 15.42 3.35 -4.37
C ASP A 57 13.93 3.64 -4.20
N GLU A 58 13.06 2.63 -4.41
CA GLU A 58 11.63 2.72 -4.13
C GLU A 58 11.29 2.66 -2.62
N MET A 59 12.25 2.27 -1.76
CA MET A 59 12.03 2.10 -0.33
C MET A 59 12.32 3.36 0.47
N GLN A 60 11.53 3.56 1.54
CA GLN A 60 11.81 4.56 2.57
C GLN A 60 12.92 4.08 3.52
N LEU A 61 12.94 2.78 3.82
CA LEU A 61 14.01 2.15 4.59
C LEU A 61 15.27 2.01 3.73
N GLY A 62 16.42 2.07 4.38
CA GLY A 62 17.71 1.95 3.70
C GLY A 62 18.83 1.62 4.66
N THR A 63 19.99 1.28 4.09
CA THR A 63 21.22 1.07 4.85
C THR A 63 21.82 2.40 5.30
N PRO A 64 22.71 2.42 6.32
CA PRO A 64 23.36 3.63 6.78
C PRO A 64 24.12 4.33 5.66
N ASN A 65 23.89 5.63 5.53
CA ASN A 65 24.61 6.51 4.61
C ASN A 65 24.93 7.86 5.27
N TRP A 66 25.66 8.75 4.56
CA TRP A 66 26.06 10.07 5.07
C TRP A 66 24.89 10.91 5.61
N PHE A 67 23.67 10.75 5.07
CA PHE A 67 22.48 11.51 5.48
C PHE A 67 21.59 10.77 6.47
N SER A 68 21.94 9.55 6.91
CA SER A 68 21.10 8.72 7.79
C SER A 68 20.85 9.37 9.15
N TRP A 69 21.78 10.20 9.63
CA TRP A 69 21.61 10.96 10.87
C TRP A 69 20.42 11.93 10.82
N TYR A 70 20.08 12.43 9.63
CA TYR A 70 18.94 13.33 9.42
C TYR A 70 17.68 12.58 9.00
N THR A 71 17.80 11.67 8.04
CA THR A 71 16.65 10.97 7.42
C THR A 71 16.12 9.81 8.25
N LYS A 72 16.96 9.23 9.14
CA LYS A 72 16.65 8.03 9.94
C LYS A 72 16.13 6.86 9.09
N ARG A 73 16.58 6.75 7.84
CA ARG A 73 16.21 5.64 6.92
C ARG A 73 16.77 4.31 7.38
N ASP A 74 17.87 4.32 8.11
CA ASP A 74 18.55 3.17 8.69
C ASP A 74 17.86 2.61 9.95
N GLN A 75 16.84 3.30 10.48
CA GLN A 75 16.09 2.82 11.64
C GLN A 75 14.90 1.97 11.20
N TYR A 76 14.91 0.71 11.64
CA TYR A 76 13.85 -0.22 11.31
C TYR A 76 12.50 0.21 11.89
N SER A 77 11.47 0.12 11.08
CA SER A 77 10.06 0.20 11.47
C SER A 77 9.25 -0.80 10.65
N ARG A 78 8.41 -1.57 11.31
CA ARG A 78 7.54 -2.54 10.64
C ARG A 78 6.56 -1.83 9.70
N GLU A 79 6.04 -0.68 10.12
CA GLU A 79 5.10 0.12 9.34
C GLU A 79 5.74 0.61 8.04
N LYS A 80 7.00 1.11 8.13
CA LYS A 80 7.76 1.52 6.93
C LYS A 80 8.04 0.32 6.03
N LEU A 81 8.48 -0.82 6.58
CA LEU A 81 8.71 -2.01 5.78
C LEU A 81 7.44 -2.46 5.05
N THR A 82 6.28 -2.42 5.70
CA THR A 82 5.01 -2.75 5.03
C THR A 82 4.71 -1.78 3.89
N ALA A 83 4.91 -0.47 4.09
CA ALA A 83 4.72 0.53 3.04
C ALA A 83 5.72 0.34 1.88
N ASP A 84 6.97 0.00 2.19
CA ASP A 84 8.01 -0.29 1.20
C ASP A 84 7.68 -1.53 0.36
N LEU A 85 7.16 -2.60 0.98
CA LEU A 85 6.71 -3.79 0.25
C LEU A 85 5.53 -3.47 -0.69
N GLU A 86 4.61 -2.59 -0.28
CA GLU A 86 3.53 -2.13 -1.16
C GLU A 86 4.04 -1.22 -2.29
N ALA A 87 5.07 -0.39 -2.05
CA ALA A 87 5.70 0.41 -3.10
C ALA A 87 6.36 -0.48 -4.16
N ILE A 88 7.09 -1.52 -3.75
CA ILE A 88 7.67 -2.51 -4.66
C ILE A 88 6.58 -3.24 -5.45
N ARG A 89 5.49 -3.65 -4.80
CA ARG A 89 4.35 -4.27 -5.49
C ARG A 89 3.76 -3.34 -6.54
N ALA A 90 3.58 -2.06 -6.19
CA ALA A 90 3.08 -1.04 -7.11
C ALA A 90 4.04 -0.83 -8.30
N LEU A 91 5.37 -0.81 -8.06
CA LEU A 91 6.36 -0.71 -9.13
C LEU A 91 6.16 -1.83 -10.17
N TYR A 92 6.12 -3.09 -9.72
CA TYR A 92 5.94 -4.23 -10.63
C TYR A 92 4.57 -4.21 -11.33
N ASN A 93 3.49 -4.01 -10.58
CA ASN A 93 2.13 -4.01 -11.14
C ASN A 93 1.90 -2.86 -12.13
N ASN A 94 2.56 -1.70 -11.95
CA ASN A 94 2.48 -0.58 -12.88
C ASN A 94 3.35 -0.76 -14.13
N ASN A 95 4.24 -1.74 -14.12
CA ASN A 95 5.13 -2.05 -15.24
C ASN A 95 4.79 -3.39 -15.93
N GLY A 96 3.59 -3.89 -15.70
CA GLY A 96 3.03 -5.04 -16.42
C GLY A 96 3.08 -6.37 -15.67
N TYR A 97 3.67 -6.43 -14.49
CA TYR A 97 3.84 -7.69 -13.74
C TYR A 97 2.64 -7.94 -12.81
N LEU A 98 1.50 -8.29 -13.41
CA LEU A 98 0.22 -8.50 -12.72
C LEU A 98 0.31 -9.63 -11.67
N ASP A 99 1.06 -10.69 -11.95
CA ASP A 99 1.23 -11.87 -11.09
C ASP A 99 2.32 -11.68 -10.03
N PHE A 100 2.92 -10.47 -9.95
CA PHE A 100 3.95 -10.19 -8.95
C PHE A 100 3.49 -10.49 -7.55
N LYS A 101 4.31 -11.22 -6.81
CA LYS A 101 4.06 -11.52 -5.41
C LYS A 101 5.35 -11.50 -4.58
N ILE A 102 5.18 -11.18 -3.31
CA ILE A 102 6.21 -11.31 -2.30
C ILE A 102 5.94 -12.63 -1.58
N ASP A 103 6.81 -13.61 -1.80
CA ASP A 103 6.66 -14.96 -1.23
C ASP A 103 6.93 -14.96 0.26
N SER A 104 7.97 -14.24 0.69
CA SER A 104 8.28 -14.10 2.11
C SER A 104 9.15 -12.88 2.39
N THR A 105 9.04 -12.36 3.61
CA THR A 105 9.91 -11.32 4.14
C THR A 105 10.49 -11.79 5.47
N GLN A 106 11.80 -11.91 5.54
CA GLN A 106 12.52 -12.36 6.72
C GLN A 106 13.28 -11.18 7.33
N VAL A 107 13.10 -10.97 8.62
CA VAL A 107 13.81 -9.95 9.39
C VAL A 107 14.58 -10.66 10.49
N SER A 108 15.90 -10.60 10.43
CA SER A 108 16.80 -11.15 11.45
C SER A 108 17.53 -10.03 12.17
N VAL A 109 17.83 -10.27 13.45
CA VAL A 109 18.46 -9.30 14.35
C VAL A 109 19.76 -9.92 14.84
N SER A 110 20.84 -9.14 14.86
CA SER A 110 22.13 -9.57 15.40
C SER A 110 22.04 -9.96 16.89
N PRO A 111 22.94 -10.81 17.41
CA PRO A 111 22.93 -11.24 18.81
C PRO A 111 23.00 -10.09 19.82
N ASP A 112 23.72 -9.02 19.48
CA ASP A 112 23.85 -7.80 20.27
C ASP A 112 22.66 -6.82 20.12
N LYS A 113 21.68 -7.19 19.27
CA LYS A 113 20.47 -6.41 18.98
C LYS A 113 20.70 -5.02 18.37
N SER A 114 21.87 -4.79 17.79
CA SER A 114 22.24 -3.52 17.17
C SER A 114 21.96 -3.45 15.68
N GLU A 115 21.92 -4.58 14.99
CA GLU A 115 21.81 -4.67 13.53
C GLU A 115 20.62 -5.50 13.09
N ILE A 116 20.04 -5.11 11.94
CA ILE A 116 18.92 -5.79 11.30
C ILE A 116 19.28 -6.12 9.86
N PHE A 117 18.94 -7.33 9.46
CA PHE A 117 19.05 -7.85 8.11
C PHE A 117 17.66 -8.20 7.59
N VAL A 118 17.31 -7.65 6.43
CA VAL A 118 16.02 -7.90 5.78
C VAL A 118 16.27 -8.68 4.50
N THR A 119 15.57 -9.80 4.33
CA THR A 119 15.57 -10.58 3.07
C THR A 119 14.14 -10.66 2.56
N ILE A 120 13.93 -10.23 1.31
CA ILE A 120 12.64 -10.19 0.64
C ILE A 120 12.71 -11.16 -0.54
N ASN A 121 11.93 -12.24 -0.47
CA ASN A 121 11.82 -13.20 -1.56
C ASN A 121 10.61 -12.83 -2.41
N ILE A 122 10.83 -12.67 -3.72
CA ILE A 122 9.83 -12.26 -4.69
C ILE A 122 9.73 -13.25 -5.85
N ASP A 123 8.54 -13.33 -6.42
CA ASP A 123 8.29 -13.94 -7.71
C ASP A 123 7.72 -12.83 -8.62
N GLU A 124 8.46 -12.50 -9.67
CA GLU A 124 8.10 -11.38 -10.55
C GLU A 124 6.91 -11.70 -11.45
N GLY A 125 6.66 -12.99 -11.69
CA GLY A 125 5.65 -13.44 -12.65
C GLY A 125 6.01 -13.08 -14.09
N LYS A 126 4.98 -12.92 -14.93
CA LYS A 126 5.09 -12.53 -16.33
C LYS A 126 4.74 -11.06 -16.55
N LYS A 127 5.25 -10.52 -17.64
CA LYS A 127 4.85 -9.19 -18.11
C LYS A 127 3.65 -9.31 -19.04
N TYR A 128 2.60 -8.54 -18.74
CA TYR A 128 1.34 -8.54 -19.49
C TYR A 128 1.15 -7.25 -20.30
N THR A 129 0.49 -7.39 -21.45
CA THR A 129 -0.08 -6.30 -22.22
C THR A 129 -1.60 -6.34 -22.20
N ILE A 130 -2.25 -5.20 -22.39
CA ILE A 130 -3.71 -5.10 -22.41
C ILE A 130 -4.22 -5.47 -23.78
N LYS A 131 -5.03 -6.53 -23.87
CA LYS A 131 -5.72 -6.93 -25.11
C LYS A 131 -6.88 -5.99 -25.41
N ASP A 132 -7.78 -5.85 -24.46
CA ASP A 132 -8.98 -5.00 -24.56
C ASP A 132 -9.49 -4.57 -23.19
N ILE A 133 -10.38 -3.57 -23.22
CA ILE A 133 -11.15 -3.12 -22.06
C ILE A 133 -12.61 -3.47 -22.33
N ARG A 134 -13.25 -4.14 -21.36
CA ARG A 134 -14.66 -4.51 -21.43
C ARG A 134 -15.45 -3.91 -20.28
N LEU A 135 -16.60 -3.36 -20.61
CA LEU A 135 -17.51 -2.78 -19.63
C LEU A 135 -18.70 -3.74 -19.45
N THR A 136 -19.08 -4.00 -18.19
CA THR A 136 -20.19 -4.85 -17.82
C THR A 136 -20.93 -4.25 -16.62
N GLY A 137 -22.14 -4.74 -16.36
CA GLY A 137 -22.95 -4.25 -15.26
C GLY A 137 -23.98 -3.20 -15.72
N ASP A 138 -24.40 -2.34 -14.79
CA ASP A 138 -25.44 -1.34 -15.05
C ASP A 138 -24.80 0.05 -15.23
N MET A 139 -24.81 0.55 -16.44
CA MET A 139 -24.31 1.89 -16.81
C MET A 139 -25.42 2.92 -16.92
N LEU A 140 -26.67 2.58 -16.52
CA LEU A 140 -27.82 3.47 -16.54
C LEU A 140 -28.20 4.00 -17.95
N GLY A 141 -27.82 3.25 -19.01
CA GLY A 141 -28.02 3.70 -20.40
C GLY A 141 -27.01 4.75 -20.86
N LEU A 142 -25.86 4.87 -20.17
CA LEU A 142 -24.79 5.83 -20.48
C LEU A 142 -23.56 5.14 -21.10
N GLU A 143 -23.74 3.98 -21.73
CA GLU A 143 -22.67 3.20 -22.34
C GLU A 143 -21.72 4.04 -23.20
N PRO A 144 -22.18 4.92 -24.11
CA PRO A 144 -21.29 5.74 -24.94
C PRO A 144 -20.41 6.68 -24.11
N GLU A 145 -20.94 7.24 -23.00
CA GLU A 145 -20.16 8.12 -22.14
C GLU A 145 -19.06 7.36 -21.37
N PHE A 146 -19.33 6.10 -21.02
CA PHE A 146 -18.34 5.24 -20.37
C PHE A 146 -17.27 4.78 -21.34
N GLU A 147 -17.64 4.46 -22.58
CA GLU A 147 -16.69 4.14 -23.66
C GLU A 147 -15.75 5.32 -23.97
N ASP A 148 -16.27 6.54 -24.00
CA ASP A 148 -15.48 7.77 -24.22
C ASP A 148 -14.47 8.04 -23.09
N LEU A 149 -14.71 7.53 -21.87
CA LEU A 149 -13.78 7.64 -20.75
C LEU A 149 -12.60 6.68 -20.85
N VAL A 150 -12.69 5.65 -21.70
CA VAL A 150 -11.63 4.64 -21.86
C VAL A 150 -10.47 5.24 -22.62
N ASP A 151 -9.39 5.54 -21.91
CA ASP A 151 -8.16 6.09 -22.48
C ASP A 151 -7.00 5.10 -22.56
N ILE A 152 -7.19 3.87 -22.05
CA ILE A 152 -6.22 2.78 -22.11
C ILE A 152 -6.27 2.13 -23.50
N LYS A 153 -5.12 2.07 -24.18
CA LYS A 153 -5.05 1.54 -25.55
C LYS A 153 -4.74 0.03 -25.57
N PRO A 154 -5.40 -0.76 -26.45
CA PRO A 154 -4.98 -2.12 -26.71
C PRO A 154 -3.50 -2.20 -27.12
N GLY A 155 -2.79 -3.23 -26.65
CA GLY A 155 -1.36 -3.43 -26.89
C GLY A 155 -0.44 -2.64 -25.93
N SER A 156 -0.97 -1.75 -25.08
CA SER A 156 -0.17 -1.11 -24.04
C SER A 156 0.22 -2.10 -22.95
N VAL A 157 1.33 -1.83 -22.27
CA VAL A 157 1.74 -2.61 -21.08
C VAL A 157 0.68 -2.42 -19.99
N TYR A 158 0.32 -3.50 -19.30
CA TYR A 158 -0.59 -3.40 -18.17
C TYR A 158 -0.03 -2.47 -17.09
N ASN A 159 -0.85 -1.55 -16.61
CA ASN A 159 -0.49 -0.61 -15.55
C ASN A 159 -1.64 -0.54 -14.53
N ALA A 160 -1.39 -1.05 -13.33
CA ALA A 160 -2.42 -1.11 -12.29
C ALA A 160 -2.93 0.28 -11.87
N SER A 161 -2.07 1.30 -11.88
CA SER A 161 -2.45 2.67 -11.55
C SER A 161 -3.42 3.26 -12.60
N GLU A 162 -3.16 3.03 -13.90
CA GLU A 162 -4.05 3.45 -14.98
C GLU A 162 -5.39 2.73 -14.94
N VAL A 163 -5.36 1.41 -14.73
CA VAL A 163 -6.55 0.57 -14.59
C VAL A 163 -7.43 1.03 -13.42
N ASN A 164 -6.84 1.29 -12.26
CA ASN A 164 -7.56 1.82 -11.10
C ASN A 164 -8.02 3.27 -11.31
N GLY A 165 -7.22 4.07 -12.01
CA GLY A 165 -7.55 5.44 -12.40
C GLY A 165 -8.80 5.49 -13.28
N LEU A 166 -8.92 4.59 -14.24
CA LEU A 166 -10.11 4.46 -15.09
C LEU A 166 -11.35 4.03 -14.28
N ALA A 167 -11.21 3.07 -13.36
CA ALA A 167 -12.29 2.69 -12.44
C ALA A 167 -12.77 3.91 -11.62
N LYS A 168 -11.84 4.76 -11.19
CA LYS A 168 -12.18 5.99 -10.49
C LYS A 168 -12.95 6.97 -11.37
N LYS A 169 -12.56 7.15 -12.63
CA LYS A 169 -13.31 8.00 -13.59
C LYS A 169 -14.77 7.54 -13.73
N PHE A 170 -14.99 6.23 -13.83
CA PHE A 170 -16.35 5.66 -13.88
C PHE A 170 -17.17 5.97 -12.62
N THR A 171 -16.58 5.75 -11.44
CA THR A 171 -17.26 6.04 -10.17
C THR A 171 -17.50 7.54 -9.98
N ASP A 172 -16.56 8.40 -10.35
CA ASP A 172 -16.72 9.86 -10.29
C ASP A 172 -17.87 10.33 -11.20
N ARG A 173 -18.00 9.74 -12.42
CA ARG A 173 -19.11 10.04 -13.34
C ARG A 173 -20.47 9.66 -12.72
N LEU A 174 -20.60 8.47 -12.16
CA LEU A 174 -21.82 8.03 -11.48
C LEU A 174 -22.12 8.88 -10.24
N SER A 175 -21.11 9.25 -9.48
CA SER A 175 -21.25 10.10 -8.30
C SER A 175 -21.81 11.49 -8.66
N ALA A 176 -21.38 12.07 -9.78
CA ALA A 176 -21.90 13.32 -10.31
C ALA A 176 -23.41 13.25 -10.67
N LEU A 177 -23.92 12.05 -10.95
CA LEU A 177 -25.35 11.78 -11.23
C LEU A 177 -26.15 11.45 -9.95
N GLY A 178 -25.52 11.52 -8.77
CA GLY A 178 -26.14 11.27 -7.48
C GLY A 178 -26.02 9.83 -6.97
N TYR A 179 -25.18 8.98 -7.59
CA TYR A 179 -24.89 7.61 -7.16
C TYR A 179 -23.62 7.59 -6.32
N ALA A 180 -23.67 8.15 -5.11
CA ALA A 180 -22.49 8.36 -4.25
C ALA A 180 -21.81 7.07 -3.76
N PHE A 181 -22.46 5.92 -3.90
CA PHE A 181 -21.92 4.61 -3.51
C PHE A 181 -21.64 3.71 -4.72
N ALA A 182 -21.55 4.31 -5.90
CA ALA A 182 -21.20 3.59 -7.12
C ALA A 182 -19.86 2.90 -7.00
N ARG A 183 -19.72 1.76 -7.68
CA ARG A 183 -18.50 0.96 -7.76
C ARG A 183 -18.20 0.62 -9.21
N ALA A 184 -16.93 0.68 -9.56
CA ALA A 184 -16.40 0.13 -10.79
C ALA A 184 -15.20 -0.75 -10.41
N ILE A 185 -15.34 -2.05 -10.57
CA ILE A 185 -14.34 -3.02 -10.13
C ILE A 185 -13.64 -3.58 -11.35
N PRO A 186 -12.35 -3.27 -11.56
CA PRO A 186 -11.55 -3.86 -12.61
C PRO A 186 -11.20 -5.32 -12.27
N ASN A 187 -11.38 -6.21 -13.23
CA ASN A 187 -11.00 -7.61 -13.15
C ASN A 187 -10.14 -7.96 -14.36
N PRO A 188 -8.81 -8.03 -14.22
CA PRO A 188 -7.92 -8.51 -15.28
C PRO A 188 -8.15 -10.01 -15.50
N VAL A 189 -8.37 -10.41 -16.75
CA VAL A 189 -8.57 -11.80 -17.15
C VAL A 189 -7.53 -12.15 -18.21
N VAL A 190 -6.67 -13.12 -17.91
CA VAL A 190 -5.65 -13.60 -18.85
C VAL A 190 -6.31 -14.23 -20.06
N ASP A 191 -5.84 -13.88 -21.25
CA ASP A 191 -6.32 -14.48 -22.50
C ASP A 191 -5.89 -15.94 -22.59
N PRO A 192 -6.80 -16.89 -22.78
CA PRO A 192 -6.45 -18.31 -22.92
C PRO A 192 -5.61 -18.63 -24.18
N GLU A 193 -5.76 -17.84 -25.24
CA GLU A 193 -5.03 -18.03 -26.49
C GLU A 193 -3.65 -17.34 -26.46
N ASN A 194 -3.55 -16.19 -25.79
CA ASN A 194 -2.35 -15.41 -25.64
C ASN A 194 -2.05 -15.16 -24.15
N PRO A 195 -1.31 -16.04 -23.49
CA PRO A 195 -1.14 -16.02 -22.02
C PRO A 195 -0.28 -14.85 -21.50
N ASP A 196 0.19 -13.97 -22.37
CA ASP A 196 0.90 -12.72 -22.02
C ASP A 196 0.02 -11.48 -22.23
N GLU A 197 -1.27 -11.69 -22.61
CA GLU A 197 -2.28 -10.64 -22.75
C GLU A 197 -3.38 -10.76 -21.70
N VAL A 198 -3.90 -9.61 -21.28
CA VAL A 198 -5.04 -9.53 -20.37
C VAL A 198 -6.15 -8.65 -20.93
N SER A 199 -7.40 -9.13 -20.80
CA SER A 199 -8.59 -8.29 -20.97
C SER A 199 -8.97 -7.73 -19.59
N VAL A 200 -9.16 -6.42 -19.47
CA VAL A 200 -9.63 -5.82 -18.21
C VAL A 200 -11.13 -5.63 -18.27
N VAL A 201 -11.87 -6.40 -17.48
CA VAL A 201 -13.32 -6.34 -17.40
C VAL A 201 -13.75 -5.48 -16.22
N TYR A 202 -14.33 -4.32 -16.49
CA TYR A 202 -14.90 -3.46 -15.44
C TYR A 202 -16.34 -3.85 -15.19
N THR A 203 -16.62 -4.24 -13.94
CA THR A 203 -18.00 -4.44 -13.48
C THR A 203 -18.49 -3.16 -12.81
N ILE A 204 -19.49 -2.52 -13.43
CA ILE A 204 -20.06 -1.26 -12.99
C ILE A 204 -21.35 -1.51 -12.23
N ASP A 205 -21.41 -0.99 -10.99
CA ASP A 205 -22.59 -1.05 -10.13
C ASP A 205 -22.86 0.38 -9.60
N PRO A 206 -23.91 1.06 -10.06
CA PRO A 206 -24.25 2.38 -9.59
C PRO A 206 -24.75 2.39 -8.14
N GLY A 207 -25.26 1.25 -7.64
CA GLY A 207 -25.89 1.20 -6.34
C GLY A 207 -27.19 2.03 -6.28
N ARG A 208 -27.50 2.58 -5.11
CA ARG A 208 -28.72 3.40 -4.92
C ARG A 208 -28.41 4.88 -5.09
N ARG A 209 -29.29 5.59 -5.77
CA ARG A 209 -29.23 7.06 -5.84
C ARG A 209 -29.51 7.66 -4.48
N VAL A 210 -28.69 8.65 -4.09
CA VAL A 210 -28.79 9.33 -2.79
C VAL A 210 -29.09 10.81 -2.99
N TYR A 211 -29.83 11.37 -2.01
CA TYR A 211 -30.15 12.79 -1.99
C TYR A 211 -29.71 13.39 -0.67
N VAL A 212 -29.00 14.52 -0.73
CA VAL A 212 -28.68 15.30 0.47
C VAL A 212 -29.96 15.96 0.96
N ARG A 213 -30.47 15.51 2.11
CA ARG A 213 -31.69 16.09 2.71
C ARG A 213 -31.42 17.38 3.46
N LYS A 214 -30.26 17.48 4.11
CA LYS A 214 -29.90 18.63 4.93
C LYS A 214 -28.39 18.71 5.11
N VAL A 215 -27.83 19.90 4.98
CA VAL A 215 -26.45 20.23 5.35
C VAL A 215 -26.51 21.11 6.60
N ASN A 216 -25.85 20.71 7.69
CA ASN A 216 -25.70 21.52 8.89
C ASN A 216 -24.26 22.01 8.94
N ILE A 217 -24.09 23.33 8.97
CA ILE A 217 -22.79 23.99 9.13
C ILE A 217 -22.73 24.51 10.57
N THR A 218 -21.68 24.12 11.31
CA THR A 218 -21.47 24.56 12.71
C THR A 218 -20.09 25.20 12.84
N GLY A 219 -19.99 26.23 13.70
CA GLY A 219 -18.73 26.95 13.92
C GLY A 219 -18.47 28.12 12.97
N ASN A 220 -19.40 28.45 12.06
CA ASN A 220 -19.33 29.59 11.22
C ASN A 220 -19.73 30.86 12.02
N THR A 221 -18.75 31.63 12.51
CA THR A 221 -18.97 32.85 13.28
C THR A 221 -18.99 34.12 12.44
N ARG A 222 -18.65 34.05 11.14
CA ARG A 222 -18.48 35.20 10.24
C ARG A 222 -19.36 35.18 8.98
N THR A 223 -20.00 34.06 8.65
CA THR A 223 -20.88 33.95 7.47
C THR A 223 -22.26 33.44 7.90
N GLN A 224 -23.32 33.92 7.20
CA GLN A 224 -24.66 33.34 7.34
C GLN A 224 -24.78 32.08 6.48
N ASP A 225 -25.62 31.16 6.93
CA ASP A 225 -25.92 29.89 6.22
C ASP A 225 -26.72 30.11 4.94
#